data_83edaa285538b0c7b263f7bb74cf4cea
#
_entry.id   83edaa285538b0c7b263f7bb74cf4cea
#
_cell.length_a   1.000
_cell.length_b   1.000
_cell.length_c   1.000
_cell.angle_alpha   90.00
_cell.angle_beta   90.00
_cell.angle_gamma   90.00
#
_symmetry.space_group_name_H-M   'P 1'
#
loop_
_entity.id
_entity.type
_entity.pdbx_description
1 polymer ?
#
loop_
_entity_poly.entity_id
_entity_poly.type
_entity_poly.pdbx_seq_one_letter_code
_entity_poly.pdbx_strand_id
1 'polypeptide(L)'
;RLMDQNAKSINPKSTEAITREALVLSALTSAQRAESMGMQKDKIILACKVSRVQELVKIYLELAKRSNYALHLGLTEAGMSSKGIVATAAAFSLLLQQGIGDTIRASLTPEPGGDRTQEVRVCQEILQSLDLRAFSPMVTACPGCGRTTSSFFQELAQSIQQYLRTQMPIWKNQFPGVENMTVAVMGCVVNGPGESKHADIGISLPGTGES
;
A
#
# COMPACT_ATOMS: atom_id res chain seq x y z
N ARG A 1 20.04 -6.76 28.44
CA ARG A 1 20.32 -8.21 28.43
C ARG A 1 20.83 -8.72 27.08
N LEU A 2 20.13 -8.53 25.96
CA LEU A 2 20.62 -8.95 24.62
C LEU A 2 21.89 -8.20 24.22
N MET A 3 21.97 -6.90 24.46
CA MET A 3 23.17 -6.08 24.21
C MET A 3 24.37 -6.56 25.04
N ASP A 4 24.17 -6.85 26.33
CA ASP A 4 25.22 -7.33 27.21
C ASP A 4 25.73 -8.71 26.80
N GLN A 5 24.82 -9.59 26.36
CA GLN A 5 25.17 -10.90 25.82
C GLN A 5 25.96 -10.78 24.52
N ASN A 6 25.53 -9.87 23.63
CA ASN A 6 26.21 -9.61 22.37
C ASN A 6 27.63 -9.05 22.58
N ALA A 7 27.79 -8.12 23.53
CA ALA A 7 29.13 -7.57 23.87
C ALA A 7 30.13 -8.60 24.33
N LYS A 8 29.66 -9.71 24.91
CA LYS A 8 30.49 -10.84 25.37
C LYS A 8 30.69 -11.93 24.31
N SER A 9 30.09 -11.76 23.12
CA SER A 9 30.21 -12.73 22.02
C SER A 9 31.57 -12.61 21.33
N ILE A 10 32.08 -13.71 20.81
CA ILE A 10 33.29 -13.77 19.99
C ILE A 10 33.11 -12.97 18.68
N ASN A 11 31.89 -12.97 18.12
CA ASN A 11 31.53 -12.23 16.93
C ASN A 11 30.30 -11.35 17.23
N PRO A 12 30.47 -10.16 17.80
CA PRO A 12 29.35 -9.30 18.16
C PRO A 12 28.62 -8.80 16.92
N LYS A 13 27.29 -8.90 16.94
CA LYS A 13 26.40 -8.38 15.88
C LYS A 13 26.27 -6.85 16.01
N SER A 14 25.90 -6.17 14.93
CA SER A 14 25.62 -4.74 14.97
C SER A 14 24.46 -4.41 15.91
N THR A 15 24.44 -3.18 16.41
CA THR A 15 23.36 -2.66 17.27
C THR A 15 21.99 -2.81 16.61
N GLU A 16 21.90 -2.52 15.31
CA GLU A 16 20.66 -2.67 14.54
C GLU A 16 20.19 -4.14 14.50
N ALA A 17 21.11 -5.08 14.31
CA ALA A 17 20.78 -6.50 14.30
C ALA A 17 20.25 -6.99 15.66
N ILE A 18 20.85 -6.52 16.76
CA ILE A 18 20.39 -6.85 18.11
C ILE A 18 19.05 -6.19 18.41
N THR A 19 18.85 -4.94 18.00
CA THR A 19 17.57 -4.24 18.16
C THR A 19 16.46 -4.96 17.41
N ARG A 20 16.70 -5.38 16.18
CA ARG A 20 15.77 -6.18 15.38
C ARG A 20 15.41 -7.49 16.07
N GLU A 21 16.41 -8.25 16.54
CA GLU A 21 16.17 -9.49 17.27
C GLU A 21 15.36 -9.25 18.55
N ALA A 22 15.63 -8.17 19.27
CA ALA A 22 14.87 -7.78 20.46
C ALA A 22 13.40 -7.51 20.15
N LEU A 23 13.11 -6.81 19.05
CA LEU A 23 11.73 -6.54 18.60
C LEU A 23 11.00 -7.84 18.25
N VAL A 24 11.62 -8.70 17.46
CA VAL A 24 11.04 -10.00 17.07
C VAL A 24 10.78 -10.87 18.31
N LEU A 25 11.76 -11.03 19.19
CA LEU A 25 11.61 -11.80 20.42
C LEU A 25 10.53 -11.22 21.35
N SER A 26 10.46 -9.89 21.48
CA SER A 26 9.44 -9.24 22.29
C SER A 26 8.03 -9.53 21.78
N ALA A 27 7.84 -9.46 20.47
CA ALA A 27 6.54 -9.76 19.85
C ALA A 27 6.14 -11.24 20.09
N LEU A 28 7.05 -12.18 19.82
CA LEU A 28 6.80 -13.62 19.96
C LEU A 28 6.57 -14.02 21.41
N THR A 29 7.40 -13.55 22.34
CA THR A 29 7.23 -13.88 23.77
C THR A 29 5.97 -13.27 24.37
N SER A 30 5.55 -12.09 23.91
CA SER A 30 4.29 -11.47 24.33
C SER A 30 3.09 -12.27 23.85
N ALA A 31 3.10 -12.75 22.60
CA ALA A 31 2.06 -13.61 22.07
C ALA A 31 1.96 -14.95 22.83
N GLN A 32 3.09 -15.62 23.03
CA GLN A 32 3.15 -16.87 23.78
C GLN A 32 2.65 -16.71 25.23
N ARG A 33 2.97 -15.57 25.85
CA ARG A 33 2.44 -15.25 27.17
C ARG A 33 0.93 -15.06 27.16
N ALA A 34 0.38 -14.37 26.15
CA ALA A 34 -1.06 -14.20 25.99
C ALA A 34 -1.77 -15.55 25.82
N GLU A 35 -1.20 -16.47 25.01
CA GLU A 35 -1.73 -17.84 24.87
C GLU A 35 -1.69 -18.60 26.20
N SER A 36 -0.58 -18.50 26.96
CA SER A 36 -0.47 -19.14 28.27
C SER A 36 -1.48 -18.64 29.30
N MET A 37 -2.04 -17.44 29.07
CA MET A 37 -3.12 -16.85 29.87
C MET A 37 -4.53 -17.18 29.33
N GLY A 38 -4.63 -18.03 28.29
CA GLY A 38 -5.90 -18.50 27.74
C GLY A 38 -6.38 -17.76 26.49
N MET A 39 -5.61 -16.83 25.90
CA MET A 39 -5.97 -16.19 24.64
C MET A 39 -5.79 -17.16 23.48
N GLN A 40 -6.80 -17.29 22.61
CA GLN A 40 -6.71 -18.12 21.43
C GLN A 40 -5.75 -17.49 20.40
N LYS A 41 -4.97 -18.33 19.74
CA LYS A 41 -3.95 -17.90 18.77
C LYS A 41 -4.52 -17.05 17.62
N ASP A 42 -5.72 -17.39 17.14
CA ASP A 42 -6.45 -16.69 16.08
C ASP A 42 -6.98 -15.30 16.49
N LYS A 43 -6.85 -14.93 17.77
CA LYS A 43 -7.18 -13.60 18.32
C LYS A 43 -5.96 -12.71 18.52
N ILE A 44 -4.77 -13.18 18.11
CA ILE A 44 -3.51 -12.45 18.29
C ILE A 44 -3.01 -11.96 16.94
N ILE A 45 -2.72 -10.67 16.85
CA ILE A 45 -2.08 -10.03 15.70
C ILE A 45 -0.79 -9.39 16.17
N LEU A 46 0.32 -9.69 15.51
CA LEU A 46 1.63 -9.10 15.81
C LEU A 46 1.88 -7.83 15.00
N ALA A 47 2.41 -6.81 15.67
CA ALA A 47 2.83 -5.57 15.04
C ALA A 47 4.15 -5.08 15.63
N CYS A 48 5.20 -5.01 14.82
CA CYS A 48 6.48 -4.39 15.15
C CYS A 48 6.58 -3.03 14.46
N LYS A 49 6.70 -1.96 15.25
CA LYS A 49 6.69 -0.60 14.72
C LYS A 49 8.09 -0.04 14.61
N VAL A 50 8.46 0.33 13.38
CA VAL A 50 9.72 1.00 13.05
C VAL A 50 9.47 2.04 11.95
N SER A 51 10.37 3.03 11.84
CA SER A 51 10.27 4.13 10.87
C SER A 51 11.14 3.97 9.63
N ARG A 52 11.99 2.92 9.59
CA ARG A 52 12.87 2.63 8.45
C ARG A 52 12.35 1.46 7.64
N VAL A 53 12.15 1.67 6.34
CA VAL A 53 11.65 0.67 5.38
C VAL A 53 12.43 -0.65 5.46
N GLN A 54 13.76 -0.57 5.35
CA GLN A 54 14.61 -1.76 5.35
C GLN A 54 14.56 -2.56 6.66
N GLU A 55 14.43 -1.88 7.79
CA GLU A 55 14.29 -2.56 9.07
C GLU A 55 12.90 -3.20 9.23
N LEU A 56 11.85 -2.53 8.76
CA LEU A 56 10.52 -3.12 8.73
C LEU A 56 10.53 -4.45 7.96
N VAL A 57 11.05 -4.42 6.73
CA VAL A 57 11.09 -5.60 5.87
C VAL A 57 11.84 -6.75 6.55
N LYS A 58 13.03 -6.49 7.09
CA LYS A 58 13.82 -7.52 7.78
C LYS A 58 13.11 -8.11 9.01
N ILE A 59 12.44 -7.27 9.81
CA ILE A 59 11.69 -7.70 11.00
C ILE A 59 10.53 -8.63 10.60
N TYR A 60 9.74 -8.23 9.62
CA TYR A 60 8.57 -9.03 9.23
C TYR A 60 8.94 -10.31 8.47
N LEU A 61 10.03 -10.32 7.72
CA LEU A 61 10.60 -11.55 7.17
C LEU A 61 11.00 -12.56 8.28
N GLU A 62 11.60 -12.06 9.36
CA GLU A 62 11.94 -12.91 10.50
C GLU A 62 10.70 -13.37 11.29
N LEU A 63 9.71 -12.50 11.50
CA LEU A 63 8.46 -12.87 12.15
C LEU A 63 7.72 -13.96 11.38
N ALA A 64 7.60 -13.80 10.06
CA ALA A 64 6.94 -14.78 9.19
C ALA A 64 7.64 -16.14 9.17
N LYS A 65 8.98 -16.18 9.27
CA LYS A 65 9.73 -17.43 9.38
C LYS A 65 9.55 -18.13 10.74
N ARG A 66 9.33 -17.36 11.80
CA ARG A 66 9.37 -17.86 13.19
C ARG A 66 8.00 -18.06 13.81
N SER A 67 6.92 -17.65 13.13
CA SER A 67 5.56 -17.77 13.66
C SER A 67 4.50 -17.80 12.56
N ASN A 68 3.30 -18.25 12.92
CA ASN A 68 2.10 -18.25 12.10
C ASN A 68 1.00 -17.36 12.70
N TYR A 69 1.38 -16.31 13.44
CA TYR A 69 0.42 -15.29 13.88
C TYR A 69 0.09 -14.36 12.73
N ALA A 70 -1.12 -13.83 12.74
CA ALA A 70 -1.47 -12.74 11.83
C ALA A 70 -0.54 -11.53 12.03
N LEU A 71 -0.12 -10.90 10.95
CA LEU A 71 0.84 -9.81 10.94
C LEU A 71 0.20 -8.50 10.49
N HIS A 72 0.36 -7.45 11.30
CA HIS A 72 -0.09 -6.11 10.97
C HIS A 72 1.07 -5.24 10.51
N LEU A 73 1.09 -4.91 9.22
CA LEU A 73 2.12 -4.04 8.66
C LEU A 73 1.83 -2.57 8.94
N GLY A 74 2.83 -1.84 9.42
CA GLY A 74 2.73 -0.41 9.64
C GLY A 74 4.11 0.24 9.72
N LEU A 75 4.41 1.13 8.78
CA LEU A 75 5.60 1.98 8.85
C LEU A 75 5.27 3.19 9.71
N THR A 76 5.94 3.35 10.85
CA THR A 76 5.73 4.47 11.76
C THR A 76 6.44 5.72 11.21
N GLU A 77 5.80 6.89 11.35
CA GLU A 77 6.42 8.17 10.97
C GLU A 77 6.90 8.18 9.50
N ALA A 78 6.09 7.66 8.60
CA ALA A 78 6.45 7.55 7.19
C ALA A 78 6.77 8.91 6.54
N GLY A 79 6.11 9.98 7.02
CA GLY A 79 6.32 11.36 6.57
C GLY A 79 5.07 11.98 5.96
N MET A 80 5.22 13.21 5.47
CA MET A 80 4.15 13.97 4.82
C MET A 80 4.09 13.70 3.32
N SER A 81 2.92 13.94 2.74
CA SER A 81 2.69 13.97 1.28
C SER A 81 3.33 12.78 0.54
N SER A 82 3.93 13.00 -0.60
CA SER A 82 4.52 11.97 -1.45
C SER A 82 5.60 11.14 -0.76
N LYS A 83 6.42 11.74 0.12
CA LYS A 83 7.46 11.01 0.85
C LYS A 83 6.88 9.89 1.71
N GLY A 84 5.81 10.19 2.45
CA GLY A 84 5.14 9.22 3.30
C GLY A 84 4.47 8.10 2.50
N ILE A 85 3.82 8.46 1.40
CA ILE A 85 3.18 7.50 0.47
C ILE A 85 4.22 6.57 -0.13
N VAL A 86 5.31 7.11 -0.69
CA VAL A 86 6.38 6.32 -1.31
C VAL A 86 7.04 5.37 -0.30
N ALA A 87 7.36 5.86 0.90
CA ALA A 87 7.97 5.03 1.94
C ALA A 87 7.03 3.89 2.38
N THR A 88 5.74 4.17 2.55
CA THR A 88 4.71 3.19 2.90
C THR A 88 4.54 2.14 1.80
N ALA A 89 4.41 2.59 0.55
CA ALA A 89 4.28 1.71 -0.61
C ALA A 89 5.50 0.79 -0.76
N ALA A 90 6.71 1.35 -0.68
CA ALA A 90 7.95 0.58 -0.75
C ALA A 90 8.04 -0.49 0.35
N ALA A 91 7.69 -0.12 1.60
CA ALA A 91 7.75 -1.05 2.72
C ALA A 91 6.75 -2.20 2.59
N PHE A 92 5.51 -1.89 2.22
CA PHE A 92 4.44 -2.89 2.17
C PHE A 92 4.55 -3.79 0.93
N SER A 93 4.88 -3.24 -0.23
CA SER A 93 4.98 -4.02 -1.47
C SER A 93 6.01 -5.15 -1.38
N LEU A 94 7.16 -4.90 -0.73
CA LEU A 94 8.21 -5.90 -0.55
C LEU A 94 7.77 -7.09 0.33
N LEU A 95 6.81 -6.89 1.22
CA LEU A 95 6.28 -7.92 2.10
C LEU A 95 5.03 -8.57 1.53
N LEU A 96 4.08 -7.77 1.05
CA LEU A 96 2.81 -8.26 0.51
C LEU A 96 3.00 -9.18 -0.70
N GLN A 97 3.97 -8.90 -1.59
CA GLN A 97 4.33 -9.78 -2.70
C GLN A 97 4.86 -11.16 -2.27
N GLN A 98 5.31 -11.28 -1.03
CA GLN A 98 5.75 -12.54 -0.43
C GLN A 98 4.65 -13.21 0.42
N GLY A 99 3.42 -12.70 0.38
CA GLY A 99 2.31 -13.18 1.19
C GLY A 99 2.44 -12.83 2.68
N ILE A 100 3.24 -11.82 3.02
CA ILE A 100 3.46 -11.39 4.40
C ILE A 100 2.65 -10.12 4.69
N GLY A 101 1.72 -10.20 5.63
CA GLY A 101 0.86 -9.12 6.06
C GLY A 101 -0.62 -9.43 5.87
N ASP A 102 -1.36 -9.52 6.97
CA ASP A 102 -2.79 -9.81 6.99
C ASP A 102 -3.62 -8.54 7.09
N THR A 103 -3.06 -7.51 7.72
CA THR A 103 -3.63 -6.17 7.79
C THR A 103 -2.55 -5.11 7.59
N ILE A 104 -2.93 -3.96 7.07
CA ILE A 104 -1.98 -2.87 6.78
C ILE A 104 -2.51 -1.53 7.31
N ARG A 105 -1.60 -0.63 7.68
CA ARG A 105 -1.92 0.73 8.11
C ARG A 105 -0.87 1.72 7.61
N ALA A 106 -1.27 2.67 6.80
CA ALA A 106 -0.46 3.85 6.52
C ALA A 106 -0.44 4.79 7.75
N SER A 107 0.70 5.44 8.00
CA SER A 107 0.88 6.44 9.06
C SER A 107 1.48 7.69 8.43
N LEU A 108 0.62 8.44 7.73
CA LEU A 108 1.00 9.67 7.07
C LEU A 108 0.84 10.85 8.03
N THR A 109 1.76 11.79 7.97
CA THR A 109 1.57 13.08 8.62
C THR A 109 0.60 13.90 7.78
N PRO A 110 -0.59 14.27 8.29
CA PRO A 110 -1.56 15.04 7.51
C PRO A 110 -1.06 16.46 7.29
N GLU A 111 -1.44 17.03 6.16
CA GLU A 111 -1.33 18.48 5.97
C GLU A 111 -2.35 19.21 6.86
N PRO A 112 -2.08 20.47 7.26
CA PRO A 112 -3.05 21.26 8.03
C PRO A 112 -4.40 21.31 7.31
N GLY A 113 -5.47 20.85 7.98
CA GLY A 113 -6.80 20.71 7.38
C GLY A 113 -6.97 19.55 6.40
N GLY A 114 -5.97 18.70 6.22
CA GLY A 114 -5.99 17.58 5.30
C GLY A 114 -6.95 16.45 5.69
N ASP A 115 -7.40 15.71 4.68
CA ASP A 115 -8.32 14.59 4.84
C ASP A 115 -7.64 13.37 5.46
N ARG A 116 -8.04 13.01 6.67
CA ARG A 116 -7.52 11.83 7.38
C ARG A 116 -7.86 10.50 6.71
N THR A 117 -8.84 10.46 5.82
CA THR A 117 -9.18 9.26 5.06
C THR A 117 -8.14 8.91 3.98
N GLN A 118 -7.20 9.83 3.70
CA GLN A 118 -6.13 9.62 2.74
C GLN A 118 -5.29 8.37 3.08
N GLU A 119 -5.05 8.09 4.36
CA GLU A 119 -4.31 6.90 4.81
C GLU A 119 -4.98 5.60 4.35
N VAL A 120 -6.31 5.55 4.40
CA VAL A 120 -7.09 4.39 3.91
C VAL A 120 -7.00 4.28 2.40
N ARG A 121 -7.13 5.39 1.67
CA ARG A 121 -7.03 5.41 0.20
C ARG A 121 -5.66 4.91 -0.26
N VAL A 122 -4.58 5.39 0.36
CA VAL A 122 -3.22 4.94 0.05
C VAL A 122 -3.07 3.44 0.28
N CYS A 123 -3.61 2.89 1.36
CA CYS A 123 -3.61 1.45 1.59
C CYS A 123 -4.40 0.68 0.51
N GLN A 124 -5.56 1.19 0.10
CA GLN A 124 -6.36 0.60 -0.97
C GLN A 124 -5.62 0.64 -2.31
N GLU A 125 -5.01 1.77 -2.65
CA GLU A 125 -4.24 1.95 -3.88
C GLU A 125 -3.01 1.03 -3.92
N ILE A 126 -2.31 0.83 -2.79
CA ILE A 126 -1.21 -0.14 -2.70
C ILE A 126 -1.71 -1.56 -2.97
N LEU A 127 -2.79 -1.99 -2.33
CA LEU A 127 -3.34 -3.34 -2.53
C LEU A 127 -3.84 -3.55 -3.95
N GLN A 128 -4.46 -2.55 -4.55
CA GLN A 128 -4.95 -2.59 -5.92
C GLN A 128 -3.81 -2.59 -6.94
N SER A 129 -2.75 -1.78 -6.72
CA SER A 129 -1.57 -1.75 -7.59
C SER A 129 -0.75 -3.05 -7.56
N LEU A 130 -0.94 -3.87 -6.54
CA LEU A 130 -0.32 -5.19 -6.40
C LEU A 130 -1.25 -6.33 -6.82
N ASP A 131 -2.41 -6.04 -7.41
CA ASP A 131 -3.45 -7.00 -7.81
C ASP A 131 -3.92 -7.93 -6.66
N LEU A 132 -3.77 -7.48 -5.42
CA LEU A 132 -4.19 -8.24 -4.23
C LEU A 132 -5.66 -8.05 -3.90
N ARG A 133 -6.19 -6.84 -4.15
CA ARG A 133 -7.60 -6.53 -3.89
C ARG A 133 -8.03 -5.26 -4.63
N ALA A 134 -9.11 -5.36 -5.39
CA ALA A 134 -9.76 -4.22 -6.03
C ALA A 134 -10.76 -3.53 -5.07
N PHE A 135 -10.83 -2.21 -5.13
CA PHE A 135 -11.73 -1.37 -4.33
C PHE A 135 -12.61 -0.46 -5.19
N SER A 136 -12.09 -0.02 -6.32
CA SER A 136 -12.78 0.83 -7.30
C SER A 136 -12.20 0.57 -8.68
N PRO A 137 -12.93 0.89 -9.77
CA PRO A 137 -12.38 0.82 -11.12
C PRO A 137 -11.05 1.57 -11.23
N MET A 138 -10.08 0.94 -11.90
CA MET A 138 -8.78 1.55 -12.15
C MET A 138 -8.87 2.51 -13.31
N VAL A 139 -8.49 3.77 -13.09
CA VAL A 139 -8.41 4.77 -14.16
C VAL A 139 -6.97 4.98 -14.55
N THR A 140 -6.61 4.58 -15.76
CA THR A 140 -5.30 4.83 -16.35
C THR A 140 -5.38 6.04 -17.26
N ALA A 141 -4.50 7.02 -17.07
CA ALA A 141 -4.38 8.18 -17.95
C ALA A 141 -2.97 8.32 -18.47
N CYS A 142 -2.82 8.78 -19.71
CA CYS A 142 -1.49 9.06 -20.24
C CYS A 142 -0.85 10.26 -19.51
N PRO A 143 0.50 10.34 -19.43
CA PRO A 143 1.17 11.44 -18.74
C PRO A 143 1.10 12.79 -19.48
N GLY A 144 0.56 12.80 -20.72
CA GLY A 144 0.64 13.94 -21.61
C GLY A 144 2.03 14.06 -22.26
N CYS A 145 2.07 14.30 -23.54
CA CYS A 145 3.31 14.46 -24.29
C CYS A 145 3.15 15.62 -25.29
N GLY A 146 4.16 15.91 -26.11
CA GLY A 146 4.10 16.97 -27.13
C GLY A 146 3.02 16.80 -28.21
N ARG A 147 2.31 15.68 -28.22
CA ARG A 147 1.14 15.43 -29.09
C ARG A 147 -0.18 15.90 -28.49
N THR A 148 -0.18 16.31 -27.23
CA THR A 148 -1.37 16.78 -26.52
C THR A 148 -1.15 18.24 -26.14
N THR A 149 -1.92 19.14 -26.73
CA THR A 149 -1.84 20.59 -26.48
C THR A 149 -2.89 21.08 -25.50
N SER A 150 -3.81 20.19 -25.08
CA SER A 150 -4.91 20.48 -24.16
C SER A 150 -4.75 19.72 -22.84
N SER A 151 -5.12 20.35 -21.72
CA SER A 151 -5.23 19.73 -20.40
C SER A 151 -6.54 18.99 -20.18
N PHE A 152 -7.45 19.04 -21.13
CA PHE A 152 -8.81 18.49 -20.98
C PHE A 152 -8.83 17.01 -20.58
N PHE A 153 -7.92 16.19 -21.11
CA PHE A 153 -7.85 14.77 -20.74
C PHE A 153 -7.49 14.56 -19.27
N GLN A 154 -6.71 15.47 -18.68
CA GLN A 154 -6.35 15.44 -17.24
C GLN A 154 -7.59 15.76 -16.39
N GLU A 155 -8.33 16.79 -16.77
CA GLU A 155 -9.57 17.18 -16.10
C GLU A 155 -10.64 16.08 -16.24
N LEU A 156 -10.74 15.47 -17.42
CA LEU A 156 -11.64 14.36 -17.66
C LEU A 156 -11.26 13.13 -16.82
N ALA A 157 -9.99 12.76 -16.79
CA ALA A 157 -9.51 11.65 -15.97
C ALA A 157 -9.80 11.88 -14.48
N GLN A 158 -9.55 13.08 -13.99
CA GLN A 158 -9.85 13.46 -12.61
C GLN A 158 -11.35 13.39 -12.32
N SER A 159 -12.20 13.91 -13.24
CA SER A 159 -13.65 13.88 -13.11
C SER A 159 -14.20 12.46 -13.11
N ILE A 160 -13.67 11.58 -13.99
CA ILE A 160 -14.01 10.16 -14.02
C ILE A 160 -13.63 9.48 -12.71
N GLN A 161 -12.41 9.69 -12.20
CA GLN A 161 -12.00 9.13 -10.91
C GLN A 161 -12.93 9.55 -9.77
N GLN A 162 -13.29 10.83 -9.73
CA GLN A 162 -14.20 11.36 -8.72
C GLN A 162 -15.59 10.76 -8.84
N TYR A 163 -16.12 10.66 -10.07
CA TYR A 163 -17.40 10.04 -10.34
C TYR A 163 -17.46 8.58 -9.92
N LEU A 164 -16.47 7.80 -10.32
CA LEU A 164 -16.36 6.38 -9.94
C LEU A 164 -16.33 6.21 -8.40
N ARG A 165 -15.53 7.00 -7.70
CA ARG A 165 -15.48 6.98 -6.23
C ARG A 165 -16.85 7.27 -5.60
N THR A 166 -17.58 8.22 -6.17
CA THR A 166 -18.92 8.59 -5.67
C THR A 166 -19.94 7.49 -5.93
N GLN A 167 -19.84 6.81 -7.06
CA GLN A 167 -20.79 5.76 -7.46
C GLN A 167 -20.50 4.39 -6.82
N MET A 168 -19.26 4.11 -6.41
CA MET A 168 -18.86 2.80 -5.90
C MET A 168 -19.75 2.25 -4.77
N PRO A 169 -20.18 3.03 -3.75
CA PRO A 169 -21.06 2.54 -2.71
C PRO A 169 -22.40 1.99 -3.23
N ILE A 170 -22.88 2.54 -4.34
CA ILE A 170 -24.12 2.13 -5.02
C ILE A 170 -23.83 0.96 -5.94
N TRP A 171 -22.86 1.10 -6.83
CA TRP A 171 -22.54 0.13 -7.88
C TRP A 171 -22.09 -1.22 -7.34
N LYS A 172 -21.31 -1.24 -6.26
CA LYS A 172 -20.84 -2.47 -5.64
C LYS A 172 -21.99 -3.39 -5.19
N ASN A 173 -23.15 -2.82 -4.86
CA ASN A 173 -24.33 -3.57 -4.50
C ASN A 173 -25.17 -3.99 -5.72
N GLN A 174 -25.05 -3.28 -6.83
CA GLN A 174 -25.85 -3.52 -8.04
C GLN A 174 -25.12 -4.38 -9.07
N PHE A 175 -23.79 -4.22 -9.16
CA PHE A 175 -22.94 -4.83 -10.17
C PHE A 175 -21.75 -5.54 -9.49
N PRO A 176 -21.89 -6.82 -9.09
CA PRO A 176 -20.80 -7.57 -8.50
C PRO A 176 -19.58 -7.60 -9.43
N GLY A 177 -18.40 -7.23 -8.90
CA GLY A 177 -17.16 -7.20 -9.66
C GLY A 177 -16.85 -5.89 -10.37
N VAL A 178 -17.69 -4.86 -10.24
CA VAL A 178 -17.46 -3.54 -10.86
C VAL A 178 -16.15 -2.90 -10.42
N GLU A 179 -15.67 -3.22 -9.23
CA GLU A 179 -14.39 -2.76 -8.72
C GLU A 179 -13.18 -3.23 -9.53
N ASN A 180 -13.33 -4.28 -10.34
CA ASN A 180 -12.27 -4.81 -11.19
C ASN A 180 -12.24 -4.14 -12.59
N MET A 181 -13.20 -3.29 -12.91
CA MET A 181 -13.28 -2.60 -14.19
C MET A 181 -12.06 -1.68 -14.37
N THR A 182 -11.61 -1.58 -15.61
CA THR A 182 -10.50 -0.70 -16.02
C THR A 182 -10.99 0.36 -17.00
N VAL A 183 -10.61 1.61 -16.77
CA VAL A 183 -10.93 2.75 -17.63
C VAL A 183 -9.64 3.41 -18.08
N ALA A 184 -9.48 3.63 -19.38
CA ALA A 184 -8.33 4.32 -19.94
C ALA A 184 -8.76 5.68 -20.52
N VAL A 185 -8.06 6.75 -20.14
CA VAL A 185 -8.26 8.10 -20.64
C VAL A 185 -7.00 8.60 -21.30
N MET A 186 -7.02 8.68 -22.63
CA MET A 186 -5.84 9.00 -23.43
C MET A 186 -6.00 10.37 -24.11
N GLY A 187 -4.98 11.20 -24.02
CA GLY A 187 -4.99 12.57 -24.48
C GLY A 187 -4.80 12.75 -25.99
N CYS A 188 -4.54 11.69 -26.78
CA CYS A 188 -4.41 11.80 -28.23
C CYS A 188 -4.80 10.50 -28.94
N VAL A 189 -5.24 10.64 -30.21
CA VAL A 189 -5.63 9.49 -31.06
C VAL A 189 -4.45 8.68 -31.58
N VAL A 190 -3.21 9.15 -31.45
CA VAL A 190 -2.03 8.47 -32.00
C VAL A 190 -1.73 7.19 -31.21
N ASN A 191 -1.59 7.30 -29.91
CA ASN A 191 -1.30 6.16 -29.03
C ASN A 191 -2.55 5.66 -28.31
N GLY A 192 -3.55 6.54 -28.15
CA GLY A 192 -4.74 6.27 -27.35
C GLY A 192 -5.44 4.95 -27.67
N PRO A 193 -5.80 4.66 -28.94
CA PRO A 193 -6.46 3.41 -29.30
C PRO A 193 -5.63 2.16 -29.02
N GLY A 194 -4.29 2.25 -29.13
CA GLY A 194 -3.37 1.16 -28.82
C GLY A 194 -3.21 0.89 -27.32
N GLU A 195 -3.12 1.97 -26.56
CA GLU A 195 -2.91 1.89 -25.09
C GLU A 195 -4.22 1.56 -24.35
N SER A 196 -5.38 1.99 -24.87
CA SER A 196 -6.69 1.75 -24.26
C SER A 196 -7.34 0.42 -24.64
N LYS A 197 -6.81 -0.32 -25.60
CA LYS A 197 -7.44 -1.57 -26.10
C LYS A 197 -7.58 -2.69 -25.06
N HIS A 198 -6.83 -2.63 -23.98
CA HIS A 198 -6.89 -3.62 -22.88
C HIS A 198 -7.77 -3.17 -21.72
N ALA A 199 -8.31 -1.94 -21.77
CA ALA A 199 -9.26 -1.45 -20.80
C ALA A 199 -10.69 -1.87 -21.19
N ASP A 200 -11.57 -2.02 -20.18
CA ASP A 200 -12.99 -2.28 -20.42
C ASP A 200 -13.67 -1.08 -21.07
N ILE A 201 -13.23 0.14 -20.72
CA ILE A 201 -13.68 1.39 -21.33
C ILE A 201 -12.45 2.21 -21.72
N GLY A 202 -12.33 2.54 -23.01
CA GLY A 202 -11.25 3.38 -23.54
C GLY A 202 -11.78 4.69 -24.10
N ILE A 203 -11.23 5.81 -23.66
CA ILE A 203 -11.50 7.15 -24.15
C ILE A 203 -10.22 7.72 -24.75
N SER A 204 -10.24 8.04 -26.03
CA SER A 204 -9.10 8.66 -26.73
C SER A 204 -9.53 9.99 -27.31
N LEU A 205 -8.90 11.08 -26.85
CA LEU A 205 -9.18 12.44 -27.29
C LEU A 205 -8.34 12.81 -28.52
N PRO A 206 -8.76 13.82 -29.32
CA PRO A 206 -8.03 14.23 -30.52
C PRO A 206 -6.66 14.85 -30.26
N GLY A 207 -6.37 15.33 -29.04
CA GLY A 207 -5.07 15.91 -28.66
C GLY A 207 -4.99 17.42 -28.87
N THR A 208 -5.95 18.04 -29.53
CA THR A 208 -5.93 19.46 -29.94
C THR A 208 -6.87 20.36 -29.15
N GLY A 209 -7.54 19.85 -28.13
CA GLY A 209 -8.54 20.61 -27.38
C GLY A 209 -9.92 20.72 -28.05
N GLU A 210 -10.10 20.16 -29.22
CA GLU A 210 -11.39 19.95 -29.84
C GLU A 210 -12.00 18.64 -29.37
N SER A 211 -13.25 18.69 -28.95
CA SER A 211 -14.02 17.51 -28.47
C SER A 211 -14.78 16.87 -29.62
#